data_db954520b25c52b77bc84682b4a81d56
#
_entry.id   db954520b25c52b77bc84682b4a81d56
#
_cell.length_a   1.000
_cell.length_b   1.000
_cell.length_c   1.000
_cell.angle_alpha   90.00
_cell.angle_beta   90.00
_cell.angle_gamma   90.00
#
_symmetry.space_group_name_H-M   'P 1'
#
loop_
_entity.id
_entity.type
_entity.pdbx_description
1 polymer ?
#
loop_
_entity_poly.entity_id
_entity_poly.type
_entity_poly.pdbx_seq_one_letter_code
_entity_poly.pdbx_strand_id
1 'polypeptide(L)'
;RELRERRRQRRLRRQKRERRKKLMILGATGIITIVVVAGAVRGIAGFISHSGTQSTSSVKETQKKEDSQEVPAEQQGPSAMEQAKLLAAQYDYQSAIDLLKKQSDYESNTDMQNAVKEYESDRDSCTSWPLEEVTHVFYHTLIKDTSKAFDGDYKEADYNQVMTTIDEFNKITETMYEKGYVMVSIYDMAKANDDGTMTPGEILLPPGKIPFVLSQDDVCYYHYMDGDGFATKLVVDDEGKVRNEYVEDDGSISVGDYDMVPLIDRFVEKHPDFSYRG
;
A
#
# COMPACT_ATOMS: atom_id res chain seq x y z
N ARG A 1 46.17 5.34 -2.21
CA ARG A 1 46.22 5.26 -0.74
C ARG A 1 44.89 5.70 -0.14
N GLU A 2 44.30 6.80 -0.59
CA GLU A 2 43.04 7.35 -0.13
C GLU A 2 41.86 6.39 -0.29
N LEU A 3 41.75 5.71 -1.44
CA LEU A 3 40.67 4.72 -1.71
C LEU A 3 40.74 3.53 -0.73
N ARG A 4 41.94 3.09 -0.38
CA ARG A 4 42.13 2.00 0.60
C ARG A 4 41.77 2.42 2.02
N GLU A 5 42.01 3.68 2.39
CA GLU A 5 41.61 4.23 3.68
C GLU A 5 40.10 4.40 3.79
N ARG A 6 39.44 4.91 2.74
CA ARG A 6 37.97 5.01 2.68
C ARG A 6 37.33 3.63 2.82
N ARG A 7 37.82 2.59 2.12
CA ARG A 7 37.36 1.19 2.27
C ARG A 7 37.56 0.64 3.66
N ARG A 8 38.70 0.95 4.33
CA ARG A 8 38.98 0.54 5.71
C ARG A 8 38.03 1.21 6.71
N GLN A 9 37.76 2.51 6.55
CA GLN A 9 36.82 3.24 7.39
C GLN A 9 35.38 2.71 7.26
N ARG A 10 34.94 2.40 6.03
CA ARG A 10 33.61 1.80 5.79
C ARG A 10 33.48 0.42 6.42
N ARG A 11 34.48 -0.44 6.33
CA ARG A 11 34.50 -1.75 7.01
C ARG A 11 34.38 -1.59 8.55
N LEU A 12 35.07 -0.63 9.13
CA LEU A 12 34.99 -0.35 10.56
C LEU A 12 33.61 0.18 10.98
N ARG A 13 32.97 1.01 10.14
CA ARG A 13 31.59 1.49 10.37
C ARG A 13 30.60 0.33 10.29
N ARG A 14 30.71 -0.57 9.27
CA ARG A 14 29.86 -1.78 9.17
C ARG A 14 30.03 -2.69 10.40
N GLN A 15 31.24 -2.95 10.87
CA GLN A 15 31.47 -3.73 12.09
C GLN A 15 30.88 -3.08 13.35
N LYS A 16 30.92 -1.75 13.45
CA LYS A 16 30.29 -1.01 14.53
C LYS A 16 28.77 -1.14 14.50
N ARG A 17 28.15 -1.07 13.30
CA ARG A 17 26.71 -1.28 13.11
C ARG A 17 26.29 -2.69 13.52
N GLU A 18 27.00 -3.72 13.08
CA GLU A 18 26.71 -5.11 13.45
C GLU A 18 26.78 -5.35 14.96
N ARG A 19 27.77 -4.77 15.64
CA ARG A 19 27.87 -4.85 17.09
C ARG A 19 26.71 -4.14 17.79
N ARG A 20 26.26 -2.98 17.27
CA ARG A 20 25.10 -2.26 17.82
C ARG A 20 23.79 -3.03 17.59
N LYS A 21 23.58 -3.60 16.37
CA LYS A 21 22.42 -4.47 16.09
C LYS A 21 22.36 -5.66 17.06
N LYS A 22 23.48 -6.36 17.30
CA LYS A 22 23.55 -7.48 18.24
C LYS A 22 23.26 -7.05 19.69
N LEU A 23 23.73 -5.88 20.11
CA LEU A 23 23.45 -5.33 21.42
C LEU A 23 21.98 -4.93 21.60
N MET A 24 21.34 -4.35 20.55
CA MET A 24 19.90 -4.02 20.58
C MET A 24 19.02 -5.27 20.61
N ILE A 25 19.36 -6.31 19.85
CA ILE A 25 18.63 -7.59 19.88
C ILE A 25 18.73 -8.23 21.29
N LEU A 26 19.90 -8.24 21.89
CA LEU A 26 20.11 -8.73 23.28
C LEU A 26 19.36 -7.87 24.32
N GLY A 27 19.28 -6.55 24.10
CA GLY A 27 18.50 -5.65 24.95
C GLY A 27 16.99 -5.86 24.81
N ALA A 28 16.49 -6.03 23.58
CA ALA A 28 15.07 -6.26 23.31
C ALA A 28 14.59 -7.62 23.86
N THR A 29 15.37 -8.69 23.74
CA THR A 29 15.04 -9.99 24.33
C THR A 29 15.05 -9.93 25.86
N GLY A 30 15.96 -9.17 26.48
CA GLY A 30 15.98 -8.96 27.93
C GLY A 30 14.73 -8.21 28.43
N ILE A 31 14.28 -7.17 27.74
CA ILE A 31 13.08 -6.40 28.09
C ILE A 31 11.81 -7.24 27.92
N ILE A 32 11.69 -8.03 26.84
CA ILE A 32 10.55 -8.91 26.62
C ILE A 32 10.45 -9.95 27.73
N THR A 33 11.57 -10.52 28.19
CA THR A 33 11.58 -11.48 29.29
C THR A 33 11.11 -10.85 30.60
N ILE A 34 11.52 -9.61 30.89
CA ILE A 34 11.09 -8.88 32.11
C ILE A 34 9.60 -8.54 32.05
N VAL A 35 9.07 -8.13 30.88
CA VAL A 35 7.64 -7.81 30.71
C VAL A 35 6.77 -9.06 30.84
N VAL A 36 7.19 -10.20 30.32
CA VAL A 36 6.45 -11.47 30.45
C VAL A 36 6.42 -11.95 31.91
N VAL A 37 7.54 -11.85 32.64
CA VAL A 37 7.59 -12.21 34.06
C VAL A 37 6.72 -11.26 34.91
N ALA A 38 6.80 -9.94 34.67
CA ALA A 38 5.96 -8.96 35.37
C ALA A 38 4.46 -9.10 35.05
N GLY A 39 4.10 -9.46 33.83
CA GLY A 39 2.74 -9.74 33.42
C GLY A 39 2.17 -11.00 34.09
N ALA A 40 2.94 -12.07 34.22
CA ALA A 40 2.56 -13.30 34.88
C ALA A 40 2.29 -13.10 36.39
N VAL A 41 3.11 -12.28 37.05
CA VAL A 41 2.91 -11.98 38.47
C VAL A 41 1.66 -11.13 38.74
N ARG A 42 1.31 -10.20 37.83
CA ARG A 42 0.07 -9.42 37.93
C ARG A 42 -1.20 -10.22 37.59
N GLY A 43 -1.10 -11.16 36.66
CA GLY A 43 -2.22 -12.03 36.29
C GLY A 43 -2.69 -12.95 37.43
N ILE A 44 -1.80 -13.39 38.31
CA ILE A 44 -2.14 -14.28 39.44
C ILE A 44 -2.77 -13.50 40.59
N ALA A 45 -2.44 -12.22 40.79
CA ALA A 45 -3.02 -11.39 41.83
C ALA A 45 -4.45 -10.91 41.55
N GLY A 46 -4.91 -10.91 40.27
CA GLY A 46 -6.25 -10.47 39.85
C GLY A 46 -7.35 -11.53 39.94
N PHE A 47 -7.03 -12.81 40.20
CA PHE A 47 -8.01 -13.90 40.11
C PHE A 47 -8.62 -14.33 41.46
N ILE A 48 -8.26 -13.69 42.60
CA ILE A 48 -8.68 -14.09 43.97
C ILE A 48 -9.75 -13.14 44.58
N SER A 49 -10.24 -12.14 43.88
CA SER A 49 -11.26 -11.23 44.44
C SER A 49 -12.40 -10.99 43.50
N HIS A 50 -13.34 -11.90 43.39
CA HIS A 50 -14.77 -11.61 43.16
C HIS A 50 -15.59 -12.90 43.24
N SER A 51 -16.05 -13.18 44.45
CA SER A 51 -17.14 -14.12 44.70
C SER A 51 -18.06 -13.50 45.76
N GLY A 52 -19.33 -13.29 45.42
CA GLY A 52 -20.43 -12.94 46.31
C GLY A 52 -20.92 -11.49 46.20
N THR A 53 -22.15 -11.13 45.92
CA THR A 53 -23.46 -11.56 46.38
C THR A 53 -24.53 -10.73 45.63
N GLN A 54 -25.66 -11.35 45.31
CA GLN A 54 -26.91 -10.72 44.81
C GLN A 54 -27.54 -9.73 45.78
N SER A 55 -28.26 -8.71 45.29
CA SER A 55 -29.64 -8.38 45.67
C SER A 55 -30.26 -7.24 44.87
N THR A 56 -31.35 -7.53 44.27
CA THR A 56 -32.63 -6.97 43.85
C THR A 56 -33.03 -5.53 44.20
N SER A 57 -33.83 -5.00 43.22
CA SER A 57 -34.99 -4.05 43.28
C SER A 57 -34.65 -2.54 43.36
N SER A 58 -35.29 -1.64 42.69
CA SER A 58 -36.65 -1.46 42.13
C SER A 58 -36.76 -0.15 41.33
N VAL A 59 -37.70 -0.12 40.43
CA VAL A 59 -38.25 0.94 39.57
C VAL A 59 -38.42 2.29 40.28
N LYS A 60 -38.07 3.40 39.58
CA LYS A 60 -38.90 4.62 39.57
C LYS A 60 -38.69 5.40 38.25
N GLU A 61 -39.76 5.49 37.50
CA GLU A 61 -40.03 6.45 36.43
C GLU A 61 -39.88 7.88 36.91
N THR A 62 -39.23 8.73 36.13
CA THR A 62 -39.57 10.15 36.06
C THR A 62 -39.22 10.68 34.67
N GLN A 63 -40.27 11.08 33.95
CA GLN A 63 -40.20 11.87 32.73
C GLN A 63 -39.55 13.24 32.98
N LYS A 64 -38.75 13.76 32.06
CA LYS A 64 -38.88 15.01 31.34
C LYS A 64 -37.59 15.69 30.97
N LYS A 65 -37.36 15.89 29.76
CA LYS A 65 -37.07 17.09 28.93
C LYS A 65 -36.18 16.72 27.76
N GLU A 66 -36.72 16.96 26.59
CA GLU A 66 -36.00 17.18 25.35
C GLU A 66 -34.94 18.25 25.59
N ASP A 67 -33.69 17.87 25.41
CA ASP A 67 -32.60 18.79 25.14
C ASP A 67 -31.92 18.24 23.89
N SER A 68 -32.01 19.02 22.82
CA SER A 68 -31.44 18.72 21.51
C SER A 68 -29.92 18.79 21.65
N GLN A 69 -29.27 17.68 21.98
CA GLN A 69 -27.86 17.56 21.80
C GLN A 69 -27.59 17.28 20.31
N GLU A 70 -26.94 18.24 19.66
CA GLU A 70 -26.23 18.01 18.40
C GLU A 70 -25.34 16.79 18.57
N VAL A 71 -25.68 15.71 17.88
CA VAL A 71 -24.84 14.54 17.72
C VAL A 71 -23.60 15.02 16.96
N PRO A 72 -22.35 14.77 17.44
CA PRO A 72 -21.15 15.08 16.66
C PRO A 72 -21.27 14.35 15.33
N ALA A 73 -20.98 15.04 14.24
CA ALA A 73 -20.95 14.45 12.90
C ALA A 73 -20.03 13.24 12.94
N GLU A 74 -20.61 12.05 12.98
CA GLU A 74 -19.88 10.81 12.66
C GLU A 74 -19.20 11.05 11.32
N GLN A 75 -17.92 10.68 11.21
CA GLN A 75 -17.19 10.66 9.97
C GLN A 75 -17.92 9.69 9.03
N GLN A 76 -18.89 10.22 8.30
CA GLN A 76 -19.54 9.47 7.23
C GLN A 76 -18.46 9.23 6.17
N GLY A 77 -18.24 7.96 5.81
CA GLY A 77 -17.40 7.59 4.69
C GLY A 77 -17.82 8.30 3.39
N PRO A 78 -17.06 8.18 2.31
CA PRO A 78 -17.35 8.88 1.05
C PRO A 78 -18.76 8.58 0.58
N SER A 79 -19.45 9.60 0.08
CA SER A 79 -20.82 9.49 -0.45
C SER A 79 -20.88 8.52 -1.63
N ALA A 80 -22.07 7.98 -1.95
CA ALA A 80 -22.26 7.11 -3.12
C ALA A 80 -21.80 7.78 -4.42
N MET A 81 -21.97 9.10 -4.54
CA MET A 81 -21.53 9.88 -5.69
C MET A 81 -19.99 9.95 -5.77
N GLU A 82 -19.29 10.14 -4.65
CA GLU A 82 -17.82 10.16 -4.61
C GLU A 82 -17.24 8.78 -4.91
N GLN A 83 -17.83 7.72 -4.38
CA GLN A 83 -17.45 6.34 -4.69
C GLN A 83 -17.65 6.01 -6.17
N ALA A 84 -18.80 6.40 -6.75
CA ALA A 84 -19.08 6.18 -8.16
C ALA A 84 -18.11 6.96 -9.06
N LYS A 85 -17.75 8.19 -8.70
CA LYS A 85 -16.73 8.97 -9.41
C LYS A 85 -15.37 8.29 -9.40
N LEU A 86 -14.98 7.71 -8.26
CA LEU A 86 -13.72 6.97 -8.14
C LEU A 86 -13.74 5.72 -9.04
N LEU A 87 -14.81 4.92 -9.00
CA LEU A 87 -14.95 3.75 -9.85
C LEU A 87 -14.91 4.12 -11.34
N ALA A 88 -15.62 5.19 -11.75
CA ALA A 88 -15.58 5.66 -13.12
C ALA A 88 -14.20 6.17 -13.55
N ALA A 89 -13.48 6.88 -12.68
CA ALA A 89 -12.10 7.29 -12.92
C ALA A 89 -11.17 6.09 -13.12
N GLN A 90 -11.46 4.96 -12.49
CA GLN A 90 -10.74 3.69 -12.64
C GLN A 90 -11.31 2.79 -13.79
N TYR A 91 -12.11 3.37 -14.67
CA TYR A 91 -12.76 2.67 -15.81
C TYR A 91 -13.76 1.57 -15.43
N ASP A 92 -14.13 1.43 -14.16
CA ASP A 92 -15.18 0.52 -13.71
C ASP A 92 -16.56 1.19 -13.78
N TYR A 93 -16.90 1.59 -15.00
CA TYR A 93 -18.16 2.30 -15.28
C TYR A 93 -19.38 1.49 -14.89
N GLN A 94 -19.35 0.16 -15.07
CA GLN A 94 -20.51 -0.67 -14.73
C GLN A 94 -20.77 -0.68 -13.23
N SER A 95 -19.72 -0.82 -12.40
CA SER A 95 -19.87 -0.75 -10.93
C SER A 95 -20.31 0.64 -10.46
N ALA A 96 -19.80 1.71 -11.10
CA ALA A 96 -20.24 3.08 -10.82
C ALA A 96 -21.73 3.28 -11.11
N ILE A 97 -22.21 2.81 -12.27
CA ILE A 97 -23.61 2.86 -12.68
C ILE A 97 -24.49 2.07 -11.70
N ASP A 98 -24.10 0.83 -11.38
CA ASP A 98 -24.84 -0.06 -10.49
C ASP A 98 -24.91 0.51 -9.06
N LEU A 99 -23.84 1.14 -8.59
CA LEU A 99 -23.79 1.79 -7.28
C LEU A 99 -24.81 2.93 -7.19
N LEU A 100 -24.88 3.81 -8.19
CA LEU A 100 -25.82 4.94 -8.19
C LEU A 100 -27.27 4.48 -8.36
N LYS A 101 -27.53 3.53 -9.27
CA LYS A 101 -28.88 3.00 -9.50
C LYS A 101 -29.48 2.26 -8.29
N LYS A 102 -28.63 1.78 -7.35
CA LYS A 102 -29.07 1.14 -6.11
C LYS A 102 -29.48 2.14 -5.01
N GLN A 103 -29.17 3.42 -5.16
CA GLN A 103 -29.54 4.43 -4.15
C GLN A 103 -31.05 4.63 -4.12
N SER A 104 -31.60 4.74 -2.91
CA SER A 104 -33.07 4.87 -2.71
C SER A 104 -33.66 6.16 -3.29
N ASP A 105 -32.83 7.20 -3.44
CA ASP A 105 -33.19 8.51 -3.98
C ASP A 105 -32.84 8.68 -5.48
N TYR A 106 -32.32 7.65 -6.14
CA TYR A 106 -31.87 7.72 -7.54
C TYR A 106 -32.93 8.31 -8.48
N GLU A 107 -34.19 7.86 -8.38
CA GLU A 107 -35.28 8.30 -9.26
C GLU A 107 -35.62 9.80 -9.12
N SER A 108 -35.27 10.41 -7.97
CA SER A 108 -35.48 11.83 -7.71
C SER A 108 -34.22 12.68 -7.77
N ASN A 109 -33.04 12.04 -7.92
CA ASN A 109 -31.73 12.67 -7.88
C ASN A 109 -31.19 12.90 -9.29
N THR A 110 -31.39 14.10 -9.80
CA THR A 110 -30.96 14.48 -11.16
C THR A 110 -29.45 14.36 -11.37
N ASP A 111 -28.64 14.62 -10.33
CA ASP A 111 -27.17 14.54 -10.43
C ASP A 111 -26.70 13.09 -10.61
N MET A 112 -27.29 12.15 -9.85
CA MET A 112 -27.01 10.71 -10.05
C MET A 112 -27.44 10.22 -11.41
N GLN A 113 -28.62 10.64 -11.90
CA GLN A 113 -29.13 10.26 -13.22
C GLN A 113 -28.24 10.81 -14.35
N ASN A 114 -27.71 12.02 -14.20
CA ASN A 114 -26.79 12.61 -15.18
C ASN A 114 -25.43 11.89 -15.16
N ALA A 115 -24.88 11.60 -13.97
CA ALA A 115 -23.65 10.82 -13.85
C ALA A 115 -23.79 9.43 -14.46
N VAL A 116 -24.91 8.74 -14.26
CA VAL A 116 -25.15 7.43 -14.89
C VAL A 116 -25.15 7.53 -16.42
N LYS A 117 -25.79 8.56 -17.00
CA LYS A 117 -25.77 8.77 -18.46
C LYS A 117 -24.36 9.01 -18.99
N GLU A 118 -23.57 9.79 -18.29
CA GLU A 118 -22.16 10.04 -18.60
C GLU A 118 -21.37 8.73 -18.58
N TYR A 119 -21.46 7.98 -17.49
CA TYR A 119 -20.75 6.70 -17.35
C TYR A 119 -21.21 5.64 -18.36
N GLU A 120 -22.50 5.60 -18.74
CA GLU A 120 -23.01 4.76 -19.82
C GLU A 120 -22.37 5.15 -21.16
N SER A 121 -22.27 6.45 -21.46
CA SER A 121 -21.63 6.95 -22.68
C SER A 121 -20.13 6.63 -22.68
N ASP A 122 -19.43 6.83 -21.58
CA ASP A 122 -18.01 6.54 -21.47
C ASP A 122 -17.72 5.04 -21.63
N ARG A 123 -18.50 4.18 -20.95
CA ARG A 123 -18.42 2.72 -21.10
C ARG A 123 -18.61 2.30 -22.55
N ASP A 124 -19.62 2.85 -23.22
CA ASP A 124 -19.96 2.48 -24.61
C ASP A 124 -18.92 3.00 -25.62
N SER A 125 -18.07 3.97 -25.22
CA SER A 125 -16.94 4.45 -26.00
C SER A 125 -15.70 3.55 -25.90
N CYS A 126 -15.63 2.70 -24.87
CA CYS A 126 -14.50 1.81 -24.65
C CYS A 126 -14.41 0.73 -25.72
N THR A 127 -13.18 0.35 -26.03
CA THR A 127 -12.88 -0.75 -26.95
C THR A 127 -12.07 -1.82 -26.22
N SER A 128 -12.28 -3.09 -26.62
CA SER A 128 -11.50 -4.21 -26.12
C SER A 128 -10.06 -4.12 -26.63
N TRP A 129 -9.09 -4.21 -25.73
CA TRP A 129 -7.68 -4.23 -26.08
C TRP A 129 -7.21 -5.66 -26.38
N PRO A 130 -6.41 -5.88 -27.43
CA PRO A 130 -5.82 -7.20 -27.70
C PRO A 130 -4.91 -7.63 -26.56
N LEU A 131 -5.22 -8.74 -25.92
CA LEU A 131 -4.49 -9.17 -24.70
C LEU A 131 -3.01 -9.49 -24.99
N GLU A 132 -2.70 -9.95 -26.19
CA GLU A 132 -1.34 -10.23 -26.65
C GLU A 132 -0.48 -8.97 -26.86
N GLU A 133 -1.09 -7.79 -26.89
CA GLU A 133 -0.40 -6.50 -27.03
C GLU A 133 -0.21 -5.79 -25.68
N VAL A 134 -0.67 -6.39 -24.57
CA VAL A 134 -0.48 -5.81 -23.23
C VAL A 134 0.99 -5.90 -22.85
N THR A 135 1.59 -4.74 -22.61
CA THR A 135 3.00 -4.67 -22.21
C THR A 135 3.17 -5.09 -20.74
N HIS A 136 4.22 -5.86 -20.45
CA HIS A 136 4.64 -6.17 -19.07
C HIS A 136 5.89 -5.38 -18.74
N VAL A 137 5.84 -4.62 -17.65
CA VAL A 137 6.96 -3.88 -17.07
C VAL A 137 7.24 -4.45 -15.69
N PHE A 138 8.51 -4.68 -15.38
CA PHE A 138 8.91 -5.19 -14.08
C PHE A 138 10.12 -4.44 -13.53
N TYR A 139 10.25 -4.43 -12.21
CA TYR A 139 11.36 -3.86 -11.49
C TYR A 139 11.84 -4.84 -10.42
N HIS A 140 13.11 -4.76 -10.06
CA HIS A 140 13.61 -5.28 -8.79
C HIS A 140 13.38 -4.23 -7.68
N THR A 141 13.84 -4.52 -6.46
CA THR A 141 13.84 -3.55 -5.36
C THR A 141 14.56 -2.26 -5.75
N LEU A 142 13.94 -1.11 -5.50
CA LEU A 142 14.46 0.18 -5.93
C LEU A 142 15.60 0.69 -5.03
N ILE A 143 16.52 1.44 -5.64
CA ILE A 143 17.59 2.12 -4.93
C ILE A 143 17.04 3.44 -4.33
N LYS A 144 16.98 3.53 -2.98
CA LYS A 144 16.64 4.75 -2.25
C LYS A 144 17.82 5.70 -2.14
N ASP A 145 19.03 5.17 -1.89
CA ASP A 145 20.23 5.98 -1.68
C ASP A 145 21.34 5.58 -2.66
N THR A 146 21.42 6.33 -3.75
CA THR A 146 22.40 6.10 -4.82
C THR A 146 23.84 6.25 -4.35
N SER A 147 24.11 7.07 -3.32
CA SER A 147 25.46 7.25 -2.78
C SER A 147 25.98 6.00 -2.05
N LYS A 148 25.08 5.10 -1.64
CA LYS A 148 25.39 3.82 -1.01
C LYS A 148 25.44 2.69 -2.01
N ALA A 149 24.55 2.70 -3.00
CA ALA A 149 24.51 1.69 -4.06
C ALA A 149 25.68 1.82 -5.03
N PHE A 150 26.06 3.06 -5.34
CA PHE A 150 27.14 3.39 -6.29
C PHE A 150 28.38 3.95 -5.55
N ASP A 151 28.91 3.16 -4.62
CA ASP A 151 29.98 3.59 -3.71
C ASP A 151 31.39 3.12 -4.16
N GLY A 152 31.49 2.56 -5.35
CA GLY A 152 32.73 2.04 -5.93
C GLY A 152 33.13 0.65 -5.42
N ASP A 153 32.23 -0.07 -4.74
CA ASP A 153 32.49 -1.45 -4.35
C ASP A 153 32.20 -2.43 -5.51
N TYR A 154 32.42 -3.72 -5.27
CA TYR A 154 32.26 -4.75 -6.32
C TYR A 154 30.80 -4.99 -6.75
N LYS A 155 29.82 -4.52 -6.01
CA LYS A 155 28.38 -4.67 -6.30
C LYS A 155 27.84 -3.55 -7.18
N GLU A 156 28.51 -2.39 -7.21
CA GLU A 156 28.06 -1.21 -7.96
C GLU A 156 27.74 -1.54 -9.43
N ALA A 157 28.62 -2.31 -10.09
CA ALA A 157 28.42 -2.68 -11.48
C ALA A 157 27.17 -3.54 -11.69
N ASP A 158 26.89 -4.45 -10.76
CA ASP A 158 25.72 -5.32 -10.80
C ASP A 158 24.44 -4.52 -10.53
N TYR A 159 24.45 -3.63 -9.53
CA TYR A 159 23.31 -2.74 -9.25
C TYR A 159 23.01 -1.80 -10.42
N ASN A 160 24.03 -1.21 -11.02
CA ASN A 160 23.87 -0.30 -12.17
C ASN A 160 23.30 -1.01 -13.42
N GLN A 161 23.47 -2.32 -13.51
CA GLN A 161 22.97 -3.11 -14.64
C GLN A 161 21.49 -3.46 -14.52
N VAL A 162 21.00 -3.74 -13.32
CA VAL A 162 19.67 -4.36 -13.15
C VAL A 162 18.73 -3.62 -12.19
N MET A 163 19.24 -2.70 -11.36
CA MET A 163 18.42 -1.99 -10.38
C MET A 163 18.07 -0.60 -10.89
N THR A 164 16.87 -0.16 -10.52
CA THR A 164 16.34 1.17 -10.84
C THR A 164 16.35 2.03 -9.58
N THR A 165 16.68 3.30 -9.70
CA THR A 165 16.56 4.27 -8.59
C THR A 165 15.12 4.71 -8.41
N ILE A 166 14.76 5.20 -7.22
CA ILE A 166 13.44 5.78 -6.96
C ILE A 166 13.16 6.96 -7.89
N ASP A 167 14.16 7.79 -8.18
CA ASP A 167 14.00 8.94 -9.08
C ASP A 167 13.69 8.50 -10.51
N GLU A 168 14.38 7.48 -11.02
CA GLU A 168 14.10 6.89 -12.33
C GLU A 168 12.71 6.27 -12.37
N PHE A 169 12.34 5.47 -11.35
CA PHE A 169 11.01 4.87 -11.26
C PHE A 169 9.91 5.92 -11.31
N ASN A 170 10.02 6.97 -10.50
CA ASN A 170 9.06 8.06 -10.46
C ASN A 170 8.94 8.75 -11.84
N LYS A 171 10.08 9.03 -12.49
CA LYS A 171 10.08 9.66 -13.82
C LYS A 171 9.50 8.78 -14.91
N ILE A 172 9.78 7.48 -14.87
CA ILE A 172 9.20 6.50 -15.81
C ILE A 172 7.69 6.42 -15.59
N THR A 173 7.23 6.28 -14.34
CA THR A 173 5.80 6.19 -13.98
C THR A 173 5.04 7.44 -14.45
N GLU A 174 5.55 8.64 -14.16
CA GLU A 174 4.97 9.90 -14.62
C GLU A 174 4.89 9.97 -16.15
N THR A 175 5.98 9.59 -16.84
CA THR A 175 6.03 9.58 -18.31
C THR A 175 5.04 8.58 -18.92
N MET A 176 4.87 7.40 -18.30
CA MET A 176 3.89 6.42 -18.73
C MET A 176 2.46 6.96 -18.55
N TYR A 177 2.16 7.59 -17.41
CA TYR A 177 0.88 8.24 -17.17
C TYR A 177 0.57 9.33 -18.22
N GLU A 178 1.52 10.24 -18.48
CA GLU A 178 1.40 11.29 -19.50
C GLU A 178 1.15 10.74 -20.91
N LYS A 179 1.66 9.54 -21.20
CA LYS A 179 1.44 8.84 -22.47
C LYS A 179 0.15 8.02 -22.54
N GLY A 180 -0.66 8.05 -21.49
CA GLY A 180 -1.94 7.35 -21.43
C GLY A 180 -1.85 5.86 -21.05
N TYR A 181 -0.74 5.40 -20.50
CA TYR A 181 -0.66 4.05 -19.95
C TYR A 181 -1.57 3.88 -18.74
N VAL A 182 -2.19 2.71 -18.63
CA VAL A 182 -3.11 2.31 -17.55
C VAL A 182 -2.66 0.96 -17.01
N MET A 183 -2.40 0.88 -15.73
CA MET A 183 -2.01 -0.34 -15.05
C MET A 183 -3.20 -1.29 -14.93
N VAL A 184 -3.04 -2.53 -15.36
CA VAL A 184 -4.06 -3.58 -15.32
C VAL A 184 -3.55 -4.78 -14.52
N SER A 185 -4.48 -5.49 -13.88
CA SER A 185 -4.14 -6.74 -13.20
C SER A 185 -3.98 -7.89 -14.20
N ILE A 186 -3.09 -8.84 -13.89
CA ILE A 186 -3.02 -10.10 -14.64
C ILE A 186 -4.34 -10.89 -14.59
N TYR A 187 -5.16 -10.68 -13.54
CA TYR A 187 -6.49 -11.27 -13.41
C TYR A 187 -7.52 -10.67 -14.36
N ASP A 188 -7.26 -9.48 -14.93
CA ASP A 188 -8.07 -8.91 -16.01
C ASP A 188 -7.71 -9.53 -17.37
N MET A 189 -6.51 -10.10 -17.51
CA MET A 189 -6.06 -10.76 -18.73
C MET A 189 -6.53 -12.22 -18.83
N ALA A 190 -6.70 -12.90 -17.69
CA ALA A 190 -7.11 -14.30 -17.65
C ALA A 190 -7.92 -14.62 -16.41
N LYS A 191 -8.97 -15.41 -16.57
CA LYS A 191 -9.85 -15.86 -15.49
C LYS A 191 -9.69 -17.36 -15.26
N ALA A 192 -9.45 -17.76 -14.02
CA ALA A 192 -9.47 -19.17 -13.63
C ALA A 192 -10.92 -19.66 -13.48
N ASN A 193 -11.24 -20.80 -14.08
CA ASN A 193 -12.53 -21.47 -13.95
C ASN A 193 -12.49 -22.50 -12.84
N ASP A 194 -13.64 -22.89 -12.33
CA ASP A 194 -13.75 -23.89 -11.24
C ASP A 194 -13.17 -25.26 -11.61
N ASP A 195 -13.13 -25.60 -12.90
CA ASP A 195 -12.54 -26.84 -13.42
C ASP A 195 -11.02 -26.79 -13.61
N GLY A 196 -10.39 -25.67 -13.25
CA GLY A 196 -8.94 -25.43 -13.37
C GLY A 196 -8.51 -24.99 -14.78
N THR A 197 -9.42 -24.80 -15.71
CA THR A 197 -9.10 -24.19 -17.01
C THR A 197 -9.02 -22.68 -16.90
N MET A 198 -8.40 -22.03 -17.91
CA MET A 198 -8.32 -20.57 -18.00
C MET A 198 -9.11 -20.09 -19.19
N THR A 199 -9.84 -18.98 -19.02
CA THR A 199 -10.46 -18.24 -20.12
C THR A 199 -9.80 -16.87 -20.27
N PRO A 200 -9.66 -16.35 -21.51
CA PRO A 200 -9.21 -14.97 -21.72
C PRO A 200 -10.09 -14.00 -20.93
N GLY A 201 -9.46 -12.99 -20.36
CA GLY A 201 -10.14 -11.84 -19.78
C GLY A 201 -10.56 -10.83 -20.85
N GLU A 202 -10.98 -9.66 -20.41
CA GLU A 202 -11.31 -8.55 -21.27
C GLU A 202 -10.91 -7.24 -20.60
N ILE A 203 -10.16 -6.41 -21.33
CA ILE A 203 -9.73 -5.07 -20.89
C ILE A 203 -10.41 -4.06 -21.81
N LEU A 204 -11.35 -3.31 -21.26
CA LEU A 204 -12.12 -2.26 -21.97
C LEU A 204 -11.58 -0.90 -21.54
N LEU A 205 -10.98 -0.17 -22.47
CA LEU A 205 -10.42 1.16 -22.20
C LEU A 205 -10.90 2.18 -23.25
N PRO A 206 -11.01 3.46 -22.87
CA PRO A 206 -11.28 4.54 -23.82
C PRO A 206 -10.18 4.66 -24.89
N PRO A 207 -10.48 5.20 -26.06
CA PRO A 207 -9.48 5.46 -27.10
C PRO A 207 -8.28 6.28 -26.55
N GLY A 208 -7.07 5.87 -26.90
CA GLY A 208 -5.83 6.53 -26.50
C GLY A 208 -5.25 6.06 -25.16
N LYS A 209 -5.91 5.18 -24.44
CA LYS A 209 -5.36 4.53 -23.25
C LYS A 209 -4.68 3.20 -23.64
N ILE A 210 -3.57 2.86 -22.97
CA ILE A 210 -2.69 1.72 -23.30
C ILE A 210 -2.51 0.86 -22.04
N PRO A 211 -3.05 -0.37 -21.98
CA PRO A 211 -2.88 -1.21 -20.80
C PRO A 211 -1.46 -1.75 -20.67
N PHE A 212 -0.99 -1.86 -19.43
CA PHE A 212 0.24 -2.55 -19.07
C PHE A 212 0.10 -3.28 -17.73
N VAL A 213 0.85 -4.36 -17.56
CA VAL A 213 1.01 -5.06 -16.27
C VAL A 213 2.29 -4.59 -15.60
N LEU A 214 2.23 -4.32 -14.31
CA LEU A 214 3.37 -4.00 -13.46
C LEU A 214 3.63 -5.15 -12.50
N SER A 215 4.89 -5.58 -12.36
CA SER A 215 5.29 -6.54 -11.34
C SER A 215 6.62 -6.13 -10.68
N GLN A 216 6.86 -6.67 -9.51
CA GLN A 216 8.14 -6.55 -8.82
C GLN A 216 8.75 -7.93 -8.64
N ASP A 217 9.97 -8.10 -9.13
CA ASP A 217 10.77 -9.30 -8.92
C ASP A 217 11.52 -9.19 -7.59
N ASP A 218 11.75 -10.33 -6.96
CA ASP A 218 12.58 -10.44 -5.76
C ASP A 218 12.14 -9.54 -4.60
N VAL A 219 10.86 -9.56 -4.22
CA VAL A 219 10.33 -8.83 -3.05
C VAL A 219 10.83 -9.47 -1.73
N CYS A 220 12.11 -9.82 -1.68
CA CYS A 220 12.71 -10.53 -0.54
C CYS A 220 13.57 -9.66 0.36
N TYR A 221 14.04 -8.50 -0.10
CA TYR A 221 14.96 -7.61 0.62
C TYR A 221 16.17 -8.37 1.17
N TYR A 222 17.01 -8.85 0.26
CA TYR A 222 18.14 -9.72 0.57
C TYR A 222 19.16 -9.09 1.53
N HIS A 223 19.59 -9.83 2.52
CA HIS A 223 20.58 -9.36 3.50
C HIS A 223 21.93 -8.93 2.91
N TYR A 224 22.29 -9.41 1.71
CA TYR A 224 23.53 -8.95 1.08
C TYR A 224 23.45 -7.49 0.61
N MET A 225 22.23 -6.95 0.48
CA MET A 225 21.94 -5.55 0.11
C MET A 225 21.87 -4.62 1.34
N ASP A 226 21.95 -5.17 2.57
CA ASP A 226 21.87 -4.37 3.79
C ASP A 226 22.95 -3.29 3.83
N GLY A 227 22.53 -2.03 3.92
CA GLY A 227 23.41 -0.87 3.97
C GLY A 227 23.88 -0.33 2.63
N ASP A 228 23.41 -0.90 1.51
CA ASP A 228 23.77 -0.49 0.15
C ASP A 228 22.67 0.43 -0.47
N GLY A 229 21.84 1.04 0.34
CA GLY A 229 20.88 2.05 -0.12
C GLY A 229 19.48 1.54 -0.47
N PHE A 230 19.16 0.31 -0.11
CA PHE A 230 17.85 -0.33 -0.35
C PHE A 230 17.01 -0.38 0.92
N ALA A 231 15.68 -0.45 0.76
CA ALA A 231 14.77 -0.80 1.85
C ALA A 231 15.13 -2.18 2.44
N THR A 232 14.65 -2.48 3.65
CA THR A 232 14.96 -3.75 4.33
C THR A 232 13.76 -4.68 4.44
N LYS A 233 12.54 -4.18 4.36
CA LYS A 233 11.29 -4.95 4.33
C LYS A 233 10.07 -4.09 4.02
N LEU A 234 8.97 -4.75 3.68
CA LEU A 234 7.63 -4.17 3.71
C LEU A 234 7.06 -4.20 5.12
N VAL A 235 6.32 -3.17 5.48
CA VAL A 235 5.54 -3.05 6.72
C VAL A 235 4.17 -2.44 6.41
N VAL A 236 3.24 -2.57 7.34
CA VAL A 236 1.96 -1.86 7.29
C VAL A 236 1.99 -0.81 8.40
N ASP A 237 1.70 0.44 8.08
CA ASP A 237 1.64 1.53 9.05
C ASP A 237 0.33 1.52 9.86
N ASP A 238 0.21 2.46 10.81
CA ASP A 238 -0.97 2.56 11.68
C ASP A 238 -2.25 2.95 10.92
N GLU A 239 -2.12 3.45 9.68
CA GLU A 239 -3.24 3.78 8.78
C GLU A 239 -3.62 2.59 7.87
N GLY A 240 -2.94 1.44 8.01
CA GLY A 240 -3.15 0.26 7.18
C GLY A 240 -2.50 0.33 5.81
N LYS A 241 -1.61 1.29 5.56
CA LYS A 241 -0.93 1.48 4.27
C LYS A 241 0.39 0.72 4.23
N VAL A 242 0.71 0.18 3.06
CA VAL A 242 2.00 -0.47 2.83
C VAL A 242 3.11 0.57 2.81
N ARG A 243 4.20 0.29 3.52
CA ARG A 243 5.42 1.11 3.62
C ARG A 243 6.65 0.22 3.59
N ASN A 244 7.82 0.87 3.62
CA ASN A 244 9.10 0.19 3.77
C ASN A 244 9.84 0.68 5.00
N GLU A 245 10.57 -0.23 5.66
CA GLU A 245 11.62 0.15 6.59
C GLU A 245 12.93 0.40 5.85
N TYR A 246 13.67 1.40 6.33
CA TYR A 246 15.01 1.71 5.87
C TYR A 246 15.92 1.99 7.07
N VAL A 247 17.14 1.45 7.05
CA VAL A 247 18.12 1.65 8.11
C VAL A 247 19.01 2.85 7.76
N GLU A 248 18.85 3.94 8.53
CA GLU A 248 19.61 5.18 8.37
C GLU A 248 21.09 5.02 8.79
N ASP A 249 21.93 6.02 8.52
CA ASP A 249 23.37 5.97 8.81
C ASP A 249 23.71 5.84 10.28
N ASP A 250 22.90 6.39 11.15
CA ASP A 250 23.06 6.30 12.61
C ASP A 250 22.53 4.98 13.17
N GLY A 251 21.91 4.13 12.33
CA GLY A 251 21.31 2.86 12.70
C GLY A 251 19.86 2.97 13.16
N SER A 252 19.25 4.17 13.13
CA SER A 252 17.80 4.33 13.31
C SER A 252 17.03 3.73 12.14
N ILE A 253 15.75 3.42 12.38
CA ILE A 253 14.85 2.89 11.35
C ILE A 253 13.88 4.00 10.99
N SER A 254 13.83 4.35 9.71
CA SER A 254 12.78 5.18 9.13
C SER A 254 11.75 4.31 8.41
N VAL A 255 10.49 4.75 8.41
CA VAL A 255 9.38 4.12 7.67
C VAL A 255 8.88 5.10 6.64
N GLY A 256 8.72 4.65 5.40
CA GLY A 256 8.30 5.51 4.29
C GLY A 256 8.14 4.76 2.98
N ASP A 257 8.03 5.54 1.91
CA ASP A 257 7.84 5.03 0.55
C ASP A 257 9.21 4.85 -0.11
N TYR A 258 9.85 3.72 0.15
CA TYR A 258 11.24 3.49 -0.26
C TYR A 258 11.38 2.36 -1.27
N ASP A 259 10.27 1.86 -1.85
CA ASP A 259 10.26 0.86 -2.91
C ASP A 259 8.98 0.95 -3.74
N MET A 260 8.88 0.15 -4.79
CA MET A 260 7.85 0.19 -5.82
C MET A 260 6.42 0.20 -5.25
N VAL A 261 6.08 -0.72 -4.34
CA VAL A 261 4.69 -0.89 -3.86
C VAL A 261 4.13 0.39 -3.24
N PRO A 262 4.71 0.98 -2.17
CA PRO A 262 4.14 2.21 -1.61
C PRO A 262 4.24 3.42 -2.55
N LEU A 263 5.21 3.46 -3.45
CA LEU A 263 5.32 4.55 -4.43
C LEU A 263 4.19 4.49 -5.46
N ILE A 264 3.86 3.30 -5.97
CA ILE A 264 2.78 3.15 -6.94
C ILE A 264 1.41 3.36 -6.27
N ASP A 265 1.21 2.89 -5.03
CA ASP A 265 0.00 3.14 -4.27
C ASP A 265 -0.28 4.65 -4.12
N ARG A 266 0.75 5.43 -3.74
CA ARG A 266 0.64 6.90 -3.67
C ARG A 266 0.40 7.56 -5.01
N PHE A 267 0.96 7.01 -6.08
CA PHE A 267 0.73 7.54 -7.42
C PHE A 267 -0.72 7.33 -7.85
N VAL A 268 -1.27 6.13 -7.64
CA VAL A 268 -2.67 5.80 -7.94
C VAL A 268 -3.65 6.59 -7.05
N GLU A 269 -3.34 6.82 -5.76
CA GLU A 269 -4.15 7.70 -4.91
C GLU A 269 -4.32 9.12 -5.50
N LYS A 270 -3.29 9.64 -6.19
CA LYS A 270 -3.33 10.96 -6.84
C LYS A 270 -3.90 10.92 -8.25
N HIS A 271 -3.74 9.80 -8.94
CA HIS A 271 -4.11 9.56 -10.33
C HIS A 271 -4.91 8.26 -10.44
N PRO A 272 -6.17 8.23 -9.97
CA PRO A 272 -6.98 7.01 -9.98
C PRO A 272 -7.13 6.40 -11.38
N ASP A 273 -7.09 7.26 -12.42
CA ASP A 273 -7.15 6.86 -13.84
C ASP A 273 -5.86 6.21 -14.36
N PHE A 274 -4.84 6.04 -13.50
CA PHE A 274 -3.67 5.23 -13.82
C PHE A 274 -3.87 3.73 -13.53
N SER A 275 -4.91 3.36 -12.80
CA SER A 275 -5.23 1.97 -12.45
C SER A 275 -6.59 1.56 -12.98
N TYR A 276 -6.68 0.40 -13.60
CA TYR A 276 -7.90 -0.21 -14.09
C TYR A 276 -8.58 -1.00 -12.97
N ARG A 277 -9.76 -0.55 -12.56
CA ARG A 277 -10.58 -1.15 -11.49
C ARG A 277 -9.97 -1.12 -10.09
N GLY A 278 -8.98 -0.24 -9.88
CA GLY A 278 -8.40 0.01 -8.56
C GLY A 278 -7.22 -0.84 -8.17
#